data_3d6004db62ff89f3303baf1203ae6f7f
#
_entry.id   3d6004db62ff89f3303baf1203ae6f7f
#
_cell.length_a   1.000
_cell.length_b   1.000
_cell.length_c   1.000
_cell.angle_alpha   90.00
_cell.angle_beta   90.00
_cell.angle_gamma   90.00
#
_symmetry.space_group_name_H-M   'P 1'
#
loop_
_entity.id
_entity.type
_entity.pdbx_description
1 polymer ?
#
loop_
_entity_poly.entity_id
_entity_poly.type
_entity_poly.pdbx_seq_one_letter_code
_entity_poly.pdbx_strand_id
1 'polypeptide(L)'
;KAARDGFEAMPLPIRSVGVKADLRTYEHPVLLHAPGAAAGGEFDWDALAEASGTIFKTVGGLNRALLLLGDALPRECRPLAAQMTRERLDLLRDCDAVMMDALRRHGLYDQVWQCPTVLVPLEVDGRGRELCILRPILSERAMTATAARLPRRLLEEVRAQIMSRNEISAVAYDLTSKPPGTIEWE
;
A
#
# COMPACT_ATOMS: atom_id res chain seq x y z
N LYS A 1 7.27 -8.73 -16.14
CA LYS A 1 5.96 -9.18 -15.60
C LYS A 1 6.13 -10.63 -15.18
N ALA A 2 6.14 -10.90 -13.89
CA ALA A 2 6.08 -12.25 -13.36
C ALA A 2 4.60 -12.52 -13.02
N ALA A 3 3.91 -13.30 -13.84
CA ALA A 3 2.65 -13.89 -13.48
C ALA A 3 2.97 -15.23 -12.81
N ARG A 4 2.82 -15.34 -11.52
CA ARG A 4 2.68 -16.61 -10.80
C ARG A 4 1.39 -16.51 -10.01
N ASP A 5 0.59 -17.56 -10.08
CA ASP A 5 -0.62 -17.77 -9.28
C ASP A 5 -1.72 -16.69 -9.43
N GLY A 6 -1.86 -16.12 -10.63
CA GLY A 6 -2.92 -15.14 -10.91
C GLY A 6 -2.62 -13.70 -10.43
N PHE A 7 -1.43 -13.39 -9.93
CA PHE A 7 -1.02 -12.03 -9.59
C PHE A 7 -0.15 -11.41 -10.69
N GLU A 8 -0.41 -10.13 -10.98
CA GLU A 8 0.51 -9.31 -11.75
C GLU A 8 1.34 -8.43 -10.82
N ALA A 9 2.60 -8.18 -11.18
CA ALA A 9 3.52 -7.41 -10.34
C ALA A 9 4.33 -6.40 -11.17
N MET A 10 4.52 -5.19 -10.62
CA MET A 10 5.31 -4.13 -11.23
C MET A 10 6.15 -3.42 -10.15
N PRO A 11 7.50 -3.38 -10.25
CA PRO A 11 8.31 -2.58 -9.34
C PRO A 11 8.04 -1.09 -9.57
N LEU A 12 7.97 -0.32 -8.47
CA LEU A 12 7.80 1.12 -8.53
C LEU A 12 9.17 1.83 -8.62
N PRO A 13 9.28 2.93 -9.39
CA PRO A 13 10.53 3.69 -9.55
C PRO A 13 10.81 4.63 -8.38
N ILE A 14 10.54 4.19 -7.17
CA ILE A 14 10.81 4.88 -5.89
C ILE A 14 11.55 3.94 -4.96
N ARG A 15 12.03 4.45 -3.84
CA ARG A 15 12.65 3.64 -2.78
C ARG A 15 11.94 3.86 -1.45
N SER A 16 11.92 2.82 -0.64
CA SER A 16 11.41 2.84 0.73
C SER A 16 12.39 2.20 1.68
N VAL A 17 12.26 2.52 2.95
CA VAL A 17 13.08 1.89 4.00
C VAL A 17 12.55 0.52 4.35
N GLY A 18 13.46 -0.42 4.50
CA GLY A 18 13.22 -1.75 5.03
C GLY A 18 14.29 -2.13 6.05
N VAL A 19 14.16 -3.32 6.62
CA VAL A 19 15.09 -3.91 7.57
C VAL A 19 15.42 -5.32 7.14
N LYS A 20 16.71 -5.61 6.94
CA LYS A 20 17.24 -6.96 6.70
C LYS A 20 18.40 -7.22 7.68
N ALA A 21 18.28 -8.25 8.49
CA ALA A 21 19.32 -8.62 9.48
C ALA A 21 19.82 -7.42 10.30
N ASP A 22 18.91 -6.66 10.91
CA ASP A 22 19.15 -5.47 11.72
C ASP A 22 19.74 -4.26 10.98
N LEU A 23 19.94 -4.36 9.67
CA LEU A 23 20.40 -3.25 8.84
C LEU A 23 19.24 -2.58 8.12
N ARG A 24 19.27 -1.25 8.03
CA ARG A 24 18.35 -0.50 7.18
C ARG A 24 18.70 -0.75 5.70
N THR A 25 17.68 -0.98 4.90
CA THR A 25 17.78 -1.10 3.45
C THR A 25 16.96 -0.03 2.76
N TYR A 26 17.38 0.36 1.55
CA TYR A 26 16.67 1.30 0.70
C TYR A 26 16.43 0.61 -0.64
N GLU A 27 15.26 -0.04 -0.75
CA GLU A 27 14.92 -0.88 -1.89
C GLU A 27 13.57 -0.44 -2.49
N HIS A 28 13.21 -1.04 -3.61
CA HIS A 28 11.99 -0.67 -4.32
C HIS A 28 10.76 -1.37 -3.76
N PRO A 29 9.62 -0.67 -3.66
CA PRO A 29 8.33 -1.32 -3.52
C PRO A 29 7.91 -2.00 -4.83
N VAL A 30 7.14 -3.08 -4.72
CA VAL A 30 6.44 -3.71 -5.84
C VAL A 30 4.94 -3.51 -5.70
N LEU A 31 4.29 -3.09 -6.78
CA LEU A 31 2.84 -3.00 -6.88
C LEU A 31 2.30 -4.33 -7.39
N LEU A 32 1.33 -4.89 -6.67
CA LEU A 32 0.64 -6.14 -7.00
C LEU A 32 -0.79 -5.84 -7.43
N HIS A 33 -1.27 -6.54 -8.41
CA HIS A 33 -2.66 -6.59 -8.80
C HIS A 33 -3.16 -8.03 -8.78
N ALA A 34 -4.35 -8.25 -8.22
CA ALA A 34 -5.02 -9.54 -8.13
C ALA A 34 -6.19 -9.60 -9.11
N PRO A 35 -6.01 -10.12 -10.33
CA PRO A 35 -7.04 -10.05 -11.39
C PRO A 35 -8.36 -10.77 -11.07
N GLY A 36 -8.36 -11.73 -10.17
CA GLY A 36 -9.56 -12.50 -9.79
C GLY A 36 -10.46 -11.82 -8.75
N ALA A 37 -10.02 -10.74 -8.16
CA ALA A 37 -10.75 -10.01 -7.13
C ALA A 37 -11.90 -9.13 -7.69
N ALA A 38 -12.08 -9.05 -9.01
CA ALA A 38 -13.03 -8.14 -9.67
C ALA A 38 -14.53 -8.50 -9.47
N ALA A 39 -14.87 -9.64 -8.89
CA ALA A 39 -16.25 -10.12 -8.85
C ALA A 39 -16.98 -10.02 -7.49
N GLY A 40 -16.61 -9.05 -6.64
CA GLY A 40 -17.35 -8.79 -5.38
C GLY A 40 -17.07 -9.75 -4.22
N GLY A 41 -16.08 -10.65 -4.36
CA GLY A 41 -15.59 -11.52 -3.28
C GLY A 41 -14.57 -10.82 -2.37
N GLU A 42 -14.30 -11.38 -1.20
CA GLU A 42 -13.24 -10.93 -0.31
C GLU A 42 -11.85 -11.16 -0.93
N PHE A 43 -10.86 -10.41 -0.48
CA PHE A 43 -9.47 -10.67 -0.85
C PHE A 43 -8.98 -11.98 -0.24
N ASP A 44 -8.29 -12.79 -1.03
CA ASP A 44 -7.53 -13.93 -0.50
C ASP A 44 -6.23 -13.41 0.16
N TRP A 45 -6.35 -13.05 1.42
CA TRP A 45 -5.24 -12.50 2.21
C TRP A 45 -4.10 -13.49 2.41
N ASP A 46 -4.36 -14.79 2.41
CA ASP A 46 -3.32 -15.81 2.52
C ASP A 46 -2.51 -15.90 1.23
N ALA A 47 -3.19 -15.93 0.08
CA ALA A 47 -2.52 -15.90 -1.21
C ALA A 47 -1.72 -14.60 -1.43
N LEU A 48 -2.25 -13.44 -1.00
CA LEU A 48 -1.54 -12.16 -1.06
C LEU A 48 -0.28 -12.15 -0.17
N ALA A 49 -0.37 -12.69 1.03
CA ALA A 49 0.75 -12.81 1.94
C ALA A 49 1.84 -13.76 1.40
N GLU A 50 1.43 -14.89 0.82
CA GLU A 50 2.33 -15.86 0.20
C GLU A 50 3.04 -15.27 -1.03
N ALA A 51 2.29 -14.59 -1.92
CA ALA A 51 2.86 -13.90 -3.08
C ALA A 51 3.88 -12.84 -2.66
N SER A 52 3.56 -12.02 -1.66
CA SER A 52 4.47 -11.03 -1.08
C SER A 52 5.75 -11.69 -0.53
N GLY A 53 5.60 -12.74 0.28
CA GLY A 53 6.72 -13.48 0.85
C GLY A 53 7.61 -14.15 -0.21
N THR A 54 7.02 -14.67 -1.27
CA THR A 54 7.73 -15.29 -2.40
C THR A 54 8.55 -14.25 -3.16
N ILE A 55 7.99 -13.08 -3.41
CA ILE A 55 8.69 -11.97 -4.08
C ILE A 55 9.95 -11.58 -3.31
N PHE A 56 9.86 -11.38 -2.00
CA PHE A 56 11.01 -10.99 -1.19
C PHE A 56 12.11 -12.06 -1.10
N LYS A 57 11.75 -13.33 -1.26
CA LYS A 57 12.70 -14.44 -1.27
C LYS A 57 13.40 -14.64 -2.63
N THR A 58 12.70 -14.32 -3.72
CA THR A 58 13.14 -14.65 -5.08
C THR A 58 13.67 -13.47 -5.88
N VAL A 59 13.25 -12.25 -5.53
CA VAL A 59 13.62 -11.02 -6.24
C VAL A 59 14.40 -10.11 -5.30
N GLY A 60 15.67 -9.89 -5.60
CA GLY A 60 16.51 -8.95 -4.85
C GLY A 60 16.11 -7.50 -5.12
N GLY A 61 16.40 -6.60 -4.15
CA GLY A 61 16.17 -5.16 -4.30
C GLY A 61 14.72 -4.72 -4.07
N LEU A 62 13.90 -5.59 -3.47
CA LEU A 62 12.53 -5.29 -3.07
C LEU A 62 12.37 -5.44 -1.55
N ASN A 63 11.65 -4.49 -0.95
CA ASN A 63 11.38 -4.50 0.49
C ASN A 63 9.92 -4.22 0.87
N ARG A 64 9.07 -3.86 -0.09
CA ARG A 64 7.63 -3.68 0.13
C ARG A 64 6.79 -4.27 -0.99
N ALA A 65 5.64 -4.82 -0.63
CA ALA A 65 4.62 -5.30 -1.53
C ALA A 65 3.31 -4.54 -1.25
N LEU A 66 2.78 -3.91 -2.29
CA LEU A 66 1.61 -3.05 -2.25
C LEU A 66 0.51 -3.66 -3.11
N LEU A 67 -0.65 -3.93 -2.54
CA LEU A 67 -1.84 -4.28 -3.31
C LEU A 67 -2.43 -3.01 -3.91
N LEU A 68 -2.49 -2.94 -5.23
CA LEU A 68 -3.22 -1.88 -5.91
C LEU A 68 -4.73 -2.03 -5.66
N LEU A 69 -5.35 -1.02 -5.11
CA LEU A 69 -6.79 -0.94 -5.01
C LEU A 69 -7.35 -0.37 -6.32
N GLY A 70 -7.35 -1.17 -7.38
CA GLY A 70 -7.71 -0.77 -8.74
C GLY A 70 -7.90 -1.98 -9.64
N ASP A 71 -8.35 -1.72 -10.88
CA ASP A 71 -8.81 -2.77 -11.78
C ASP A 71 -7.70 -3.40 -12.64
N ALA A 72 -6.56 -2.73 -12.76
CA ALA A 72 -5.40 -3.21 -13.51
C ALA A 72 -4.11 -2.49 -13.08
N LEU A 73 -2.96 -3.14 -13.28
CA LEU A 73 -1.67 -2.47 -13.11
C LEU A 73 -1.52 -1.30 -14.09
N PRO A 74 -0.96 -0.17 -13.64
CA PRO A 74 -0.68 0.96 -14.50
C PRO A 74 0.32 0.58 -15.61
N ARG A 75 0.26 1.33 -16.70
CA ARG A 75 1.22 1.21 -17.81
C ARG A 75 2.54 1.92 -17.47
N GLU A 76 2.42 3.03 -16.78
CA GLU A 76 3.53 3.89 -16.41
C GLU A 76 3.35 4.48 -15.01
N CYS A 77 4.47 4.56 -14.28
CA CYS A 77 4.59 5.28 -13.02
C CYS A 77 5.78 6.24 -13.11
N ARG A 78 5.55 7.52 -12.87
CA ARG A 78 6.58 8.56 -12.98
C ARG A 78 6.79 9.27 -11.64
N PRO A 79 7.99 9.18 -11.02
CA PRO A 79 8.30 9.94 -9.83
C PRO A 79 8.27 11.44 -10.12
N LEU A 80 7.74 12.21 -9.20
CA LEU A 80 7.67 13.66 -9.30
C LEU A 80 8.56 14.30 -8.22
N ALA A 81 9.16 15.42 -8.56
CA ALA A 81 9.80 16.26 -7.54
C ALA A 81 8.70 16.87 -6.65
N ALA A 82 8.86 16.71 -5.34
CA ALA A 82 7.93 17.26 -4.37
C ALA A 82 8.64 17.73 -3.11
N GLN A 83 8.03 18.68 -2.43
CA GLN A 83 8.46 19.20 -1.14
C GLN A 83 7.33 19.04 -0.13
N MET A 84 7.64 19.15 1.14
CA MET A 84 6.64 19.17 2.19
C MET A 84 5.99 20.57 2.18
N THR A 85 4.76 20.65 1.67
CA THR A 85 3.97 21.88 1.64
C THR A 85 2.73 21.71 2.50
N ARG A 86 2.08 22.83 2.84
CA ARG A 86 0.83 22.82 3.59
C ARG A 86 -0.27 22.06 2.84
N GLU A 87 -0.38 22.27 1.54
CA GLU A 87 -1.38 21.63 0.69
C GLU A 87 -1.23 20.10 0.68
N ARG A 88 0.02 19.60 0.59
CA ARG A 88 0.27 18.16 0.67
C ARG A 88 -0.01 17.59 2.06
N LEU A 89 0.29 18.34 3.12
CA LEU A 89 -0.05 17.92 4.49
C LEU A 89 -1.56 17.90 4.73
N ASP A 90 -2.29 18.87 4.20
CA ASP A 90 -3.74 18.92 4.30
C ASP A 90 -4.37 17.77 3.50
N LEU A 91 -3.89 17.50 2.28
CA LEU A 91 -4.30 16.32 1.50
C LEU A 91 -4.03 15.00 2.24
N LEU A 92 -2.85 14.87 2.89
CA LEU A 92 -2.52 13.69 3.70
C LEU A 92 -3.51 13.51 4.86
N ARG A 93 -3.81 14.58 5.59
CA ARG A 93 -4.78 14.55 6.70
C ARG A 93 -6.18 14.16 6.23
N ASP A 94 -6.58 14.66 5.07
CA ASP A 94 -7.87 14.32 4.48
C ASP A 94 -7.95 12.83 4.09
N CYS A 95 -6.88 12.28 3.49
CA CYS A 95 -6.81 10.86 3.15
C CYS A 95 -6.79 9.98 4.41
N ASP A 96 -6.03 10.40 5.42
CA ASP A 96 -5.96 9.70 6.71
C ASP A 96 -7.33 9.71 7.42
N ALA A 97 -8.00 10.86 7.45
CA ALA A 97 -9.35 10.97 8.04
C ALA A 97 -10.35 10.01 7.37
N VAL A 98 -10.31 9.88 6.03
CA VAL A 98 -11.17 8.92 5.31
C VAL A 98 -10.95 7.50 5.81
N MET A 99 -9.68 7.08 5.95
CA MET A 99 -9.35 5.74 6.42
C MET A 99 -9.76 5.53 7.89
N MET A 100 -9.44 6.49 8.76
CA MET A 100 -9.78 6.41 10.18
C MET A 100 -11.30 6.37 10.42
N ASP A 101 -12.06 7.16 9.67
CA ASP A 101 -13.52 7.17 9.76
C ASP A 101 -14.14 5.87 9.22
N ALA A 102 -13.59 5.29 8.17
CA ALA A 102 -14.01 3.99 7.68
C ALA A 102 -13.78 2.89 8.73
N LEU A 103 -12.58 2.85 9.35
CA LEU A 103 -12.30 1.90 10.43
C LEU A 103 -13.28 2.02 11.60
N ARG A 104 -13.66 3.25 12.00
CA ARG A 104 -14.63 3.48 13.07
C ARG A 104 -16.04 3.02 12.67
N ARG A 105 -16.51 3.40 11.46
CA ARG A 105 -17.84 3.01 10.97
C ARG A 105 -17.99 1.49 10.86
N HIS A 106 -16.92 0.79 10.50
CA HIS A 106 -16.93 -0.68 10.40
C HIS A 106 -16.58 -1.39 11.71
N GLY A 107 -16.35 -0.68 12.82
CA GLY A 107 -16.02 -1.27 14.14
C GLY A 107 -14.65 -1.95 14.18
N LEU A 108 -13.71 -1.53 13.34
CA LEU A 108 -12.39 -2.14 13.19
C LEU A 108 -11.26 -1.28 13.77
N TYR A 109 -11.57 -0.07 14.25
CA TYR A 109 -10.57 0.88 14.71
C TYR A 109 -9.68 0.31 15.82
N ASP A 110 -10.26 -0.34 16.82
CA ASP A 110 -9.54 -0.91 17.96
C ASP A 110 -8.83 -2.24 17.64
N GLN A 111 -9.08 -2.81 16.46
CA GLN A 111 -8.42 -4.03 15.99
C GLN A 111 -7.12 -3.73 15.24
N VAL A 112 -6.92 -2.50 14.80
CA VAL A 112 -5.71 -2.07 14.07
C VAL A 112 -4.77 -1.41 15.06
N TRP A 113 -3.52 -1.89 15.13
CA TRP A 113 -2.54 -1.35 16.06
C TRP A 113 -2.05 0.05 15.65
N GLN A 114 -1.71 0.23 14.39
CA GLN A 114 -1.43 1.52 13.72
C GLN A 114 -1.90 1.47 12.26
N CYS A 115 -2.19 2.63 11.71
CA CYS A 115 -2.59 2.76 10.31
C CYS A 115 -1.95 4.00 9.68
N PRO A 116 -0.63 4.01 9.42
CA PRO A 116 0.00 5.09 8.68
C PRO A 116 -0.63 5.27 7.30
N THR A 117 -0.99 6.49 6.96
CA THR A 117 -1.32 6.93 5.60
C THR A 117 -0.14 7.68 5.03
N VAL A 118 0.27 7.37 3.81
CA VAL A 118 1.47 7.93 3.18
C VAL A 118 1.14 8.48 1.80
N LEU A 119 1.62 9.68 1.48
CA LEU A 119 1.58 10.24 0.14
C LEU A 119 2.96 10.16 -0.49
N VAL A 120 3.04 9.46 -1.61
CA VAL A 120 4.25 9.33 -2.41
C VAL A 120 4.10 10.13 -3.69
N PRO A 121 5.03 11.07 -4.01
CA PRO A 121 4.94 11.88 -5.21
C PRO A 121 5.19 11.05 -6.46
N LEU A 122 4.14 10.41 -6.94
CA LEU A 122 4.14 9.48 -8.06
C LEU A 122 2.91 9.72 -8.94
N GLU A 123 3.15 10.07 -10.19
CA GLU A 123 2.13 10.10 -11.23
C GLU A 123 1.90 8.69 -11.76
N VAL A 124 0.65 8.32 -11.91
CA VAL A 124 0.24 7.01 -12.44
C VAL A 124 -0.61 7.21 -13.69
N ASP A 125 -0.15 6.69 -14.84
CA ASP A 125 -0.82 6.79 -16.14
C ASP A 125 -1.21 8.23 -16.53
N GLY A 126 -0.35 9.20 -16.23
CA GLY A 126 -0.58 10.61 -16.50
C GLY A 126 -1.63 11.26 -15.58
N ARG A 127 -2.02 10.61 -14.49
CA ARG A 127 -3.02 11.11 -13.56
C ARG A 127 -2.43 11.47 -12.21
N GLY A 128 -2.99 12.50 -11.59
CA GLY A 128 -2.69 12.90 -10.23
C GLY A 128 -1.22 13.25 -10.03
N ARG A 129 -0.82 13.33 -8.80
CA ARG A 129 0.56 13.63 -8.39
C ARG A 129 1.01 12.80 -7.20
N GLU A 130 0.09 12.13 -6.50
CA GLU A 130 0.35 11.42 -5.26
C GLU A 130 -0.24 10.01 -5.32
N LEU A 131 0.59 9.00 -5.12
CA LEU A 131 0.12 7.67 -4.76
C LEU A 131 -0.18 7.66 -3.26
N CYS A 132 -1.43 7.40 -2.90
CA CYS A 132 -1.82 7.23 -1.50
C CYS A 132 -1.64 5.77 -1.08
N ILE A 133 -0.86 5.55 -0.02
CA ILE A 133 -0.62 4.22 0.53
C ILE A 133 -1.24 4.13 1.92
N LEU A 134 -2.06 3.10 2.12
CA LEU A 134 -2.68 2.77 3.38
C LEU A 134 -1.92 1.59 4.01
N ARG A 135 -1.49 1.76 5.27
CA ARG A 135 -0.70 0.73 5.97
C ARG A 135 -1.29 0.37 7.32
N PRO A 136 -2.51 -0.16 7.40
CA PRO A 136 -3.03 -0.69 8.67
C PRO A 136 -2.30 -1.98 9.04
N ILE A 137 -1.78 -2.03 10.24
CA ILE A 137 -0.96 -3.13 10.75
C ILE A 137 -1.48 -3.67 12.07
N LEU A 138 -1.16 -4.94 12.30
CA LEU A 138 -1.29 -5.64 13.56
C LEU A 138 0.09 -5.84 14.17
N SER A 139 0.25 -5.53 15.44
CA SER A 139 1.48 -5.74 16.19
C SER A 139 1.17 -5.80 17.69
N GLU A 140 2.02 -6.48 18.46
CA GLU A 140 1.93 -6.45 19.93
C GLU A 140 2.98 -5.50 20.54
N ARG A 141 4.18 -5.47 20.00
CA ARG A 141 5.34 -4.79 20.60
C ARG A 141 6.18 -4.02 19.59
N ALA A 142 5.66 -3.73 18.39
CA ALA A 142 6.37 -3.06 17.30
C ALA A 142 7.65 -3.77 16.78
N MET A 143 8.03 -4.90 17.36
CA MET A 143 9.18 -5.69 16.89
C MET A 143 8.88 -6.37 15.55
N THR A 144 7.73 -7.00 15.48
CA THR A 144 7.17 -7.57 14.25
C THR A 144 5.80 -6.95 13.98
N ALA A 145 5.42 -6.88 12.72
CA ALA A 145 4.09 -6.43 12.30
C ALA A 145 3.63 -7.19 11.06
N THR A 146 2.32 -7.35 10.94
CA THR A 146 1.67 -7.90 9.75
C THR A 146 0.61 -6.92 9.26
N ALA A 147 0.28 -6.95 7.97
CA ALA A 147 -0.83 -6.16 7.45
C ALA A 147 -2.15 -6.64 8.08
N ALA A 148 -3.01 -5.71 8.45
CA ALA A 148 -4.36 -6.04 8.90
C ALA A 148 -5.17 -6.61 7.73
N ARG A 149 -6.09 -7.54 8.00
CA ARG A 149 -6.95 -8.16 6.97
C ARG A 149 -8.30 -7.45 6.98
N LEU A 150 -8.40 -6.36 6.25
CA LEU A 150 -9.61 -5.56 6.23
C LEU A 150 -10.61 -6.06 5.17
N PRO A 151 -11.93 -5.94 5.41
CA PRO A 151 -12.95 -6.29 4.44
C PRO A 151 -12.76 -5.52 3.13
N ARG A 152 -12.91 -6.20 2.01
CA ARG A 152 -12.81 -5.59 0.67
C ARG A 152 -13.73 -4.39 0.52
N ARG A 153 -14.98 -4.50 1.00
CA ARG A 153 -15.98 -3.42 0.94
C ARG A 153 -15.47 -2.13 1.61
N LEU A 154 -14.79 -2.23 2.75
CA LEU A 154 -14.17 -1.08 3.41
C LEU A 154 -13.10 -0.45 2.53
N LEU A 155 -12.22 -1.27 1.95
CA LEU A 155 -11.12 -0.78 1.11
C LEU A 155 -11.62 -0.14 -0.20
N GLU A 156 -12.68 -0.68 -0.79
CA GLU A 156 -13.34 -0.09 -1.97
C GLU A 156 -13.99 1.26 -1.65
N GLU A 157 -14.67 1.36 -0.50
CA GLU A 157 -15.25 2.61 0.00
C GLU A 157 -14.15 3.68 0.21
N VAL A 158 -13.09 3.32 0.93
CA VAL A 158 -11.95 4.21 1.20
C VAL A 158 -11.29 4.65 -0.11
N ARG A 159 -11.03 3.70 -1.02
CA ARG A 159 -10.49 4.00 -2.34
C ARG A 159 -11.35 5.00 -3.09
N ALA A 160 -12.65 4.77 -3.18
CA ALA A 160 -13.56 5.65 -3.90
C ALA A 160 -13.54 7.07 -3.36
N GLN A 161 -13.54 7.23 -2.03
CA GLN A 161 -13.47 8.53 -1.38
C GLN A 161 -12.12 9.20 -1.59
N ILE A 162 -10.99 8.50 -1.45
CA ILE A 162 -9.65 9.06 -1.66
C ILE A 162 -9.45 9.46 -3.12
N MET A 163 -9.85 8.60 -4.07
CA MET A 163 -9.74 8.85 -5.50
C MET A 163 -10.64 9.98 -6.03
N SER A 164 -11.56 10.49 -5.25
CA SER A 164 -12.35 11.68 -5.63
C SER A 164 -11.51 12.98 -5.63
N ARG A 165 -10.29 12.94 -5.13
CA ARG A 165 -9.34 14.05 -5.12
C ARG A 165 -8.48 14.01 -6.37
N ASN A 166 -8.43 15.11 -7.11
CA ASN A 166 -7.71 15.21 -8.39
C ASN A 166 -6.20 15.01 -8.24
N GLU A 167 -5.66 15.28 -7.06
CA GLU A 167 -4.25 15.14 -6.73
C GLU A 167 -3.83 13.67 -6.57
N ILE A 168 -4.76 12.77 -6.28
CA ILE A 168 -4.46 11.35 -6.07
C ILE A 168 -4.40 10.62 -7.41
N SER A 169 -3.27 9.97 -7.64
CA SER A 169 -3.00 9.17 -8.83
C SER A 169 -3.51 7.73 -8.72
N ALA A 170 -3.34 7.13 -7.54
CA ALA A 170 -3.81 5.79 -7.23
C ALA A 170 -3.86 5.58 -5.70
N VAL A 171 -4.51 4.51 -5.27
CA VAL A 171 -4.52 4.05 -3.89
C VAL A 171 -3.98 2.64 -3.81
N ALA A 172 -3.06 2.39 -2.89
CA ALA A 172 -2.48 1.09 -2.65
C ALA A 172 -2.54 0.71 -1.16
N TYR A 173 -2.56 -0.59 -0.90
CA TYR A 173 -2.59 -1.16 0.43
C TYR A 173 -1.26 -1.89 0.71
N ASP A 174 -0.54 -1.52 1.76
CA ASP A 174 0.75 -2.12 2.07
C ASP A 174 0.59 -3.47 2.78
N LEU A 175 0.93 -4.55 2.06
CA LEU A 175 0.86 -5.95 2.53
C LEU A 175 2.09 -6.36 3.33
N THR A 176 3.11 -5.52 3.41
CA THR A 176 4.44 -5.91 3.88
C THR A 176 4.45 -6.19 5.38
N SER A 177 4.98 -7.33 5.77
CA SER A 177 5.31 -7.61 7.16
C SER A 177 6.55 -6.82 7.61
N LYS A 178 6.72 -6.68 8.90
CA LYS A 178 7.98 -6.24 9.50
C LYS A 178 8.63 -7.45 10.21
N PRO A 179 9.85 -7.91 9.79
CA PRO A 179 10.55 -7.52 8.57
C PRO A 179 9.85 -8.01 7.29
N PRO A 180 10.22 -7.64 6.05
CA PRO A 180 11.34 -6.76 5.67
C PRO A 180 11.01 -5.27 5.65
N GLY A 181 9.73 -4.85 5.72
CA GLY A 181 9.37 -3.45 5.82
C GLY A 181 9.52 -2.90 7.22
N THR A 182 9.63 -1.59 7.34
CA THR A 182 9.43 -0.86 8.60
C THR A 182 7.95 -0.61 8.83
N ILE A 183 7.55 -0.15 10.02
CA ILE A 183 6.16 0.29 10.27
C ILE A 183 5.93 1.59 9.50
N GLU A 184 6.76 2.56 9.76
CA GLU A 184 6.81 3.81 9.02
C GLU A 184 7.42 3.61 7.62
N TRP A 185 7.17 4.55 6.73
CA TRP A 185 7.68 4.49 5.33
C TRP A 185 9.01 5.22 5.12
N GLU A 186 9.65 5.59 6.18
CA GLU A 186 10.94 6.29 6.14
C GLU A 186 12.09 5.40 5.67
#